data_88d6a4f0423a514e14ed3b5add3d3f7c
#
_entry.id   88d6a4f0423a514e14ed3b5add3d3f7c
#
_cell.length_a   1.000
_cell.length_b   1.000
_cell.length_c   1.000
_cell.angle_alpha   90.00
_cell.angle_beta   90.00
_cell.angle_gamma   90.00
#
_symmetry.space_group_name_H-M   'P 1'
#
loop_
_entity.id
_entity.type
_entity.pdbx_description
1 polymer ?
#
loop_
_entity_poly.entity_id
_entity_poly.type
_entity_poly.pdbx_seq_one_letter_code
_entity_poly.pdbx_strand_id
1 'polypeptide(L)'
;SDLCITRAGASTLAELSIMNKPFLAVPLVSSKDNHQFENANFYKKLDCCWIMNQKDFNVDNLEKFLNYIIINKSEYNVKKDNLEKHNFQNSWNDINRKILETINEN
;
A
#
# COMPACT_ATOMS: atom_id res chain seq x y z
N SER A 1 4.02 10.67 -13.02
CA SER A 1 4.67 9.93 -11.95
C SER A 1 3.70 8.94 -11.33
N ASP A 2 4.22 7.82 -10.85
CA ASP A 2 3.40 6.73 -10.35
C ASP A 2 3.38 6.65 -8.82
N LEU A 3 3.88 7.67 -8.14
CA LEU A 3 3.83 7.73 -6.68
C LEU A 3 2.56 8.44 -6.24
N CYS A 4 1.80 7.79 -5.36
CA CYS A 4 0.58 8.35 -4.78
C CYS A 4 0.81 8.73 -3.33
N ILE A 5 0.24 9.86 -2.92
CA ILE A 5 0.25 10.31 -1.53
C ILE A 5 -1.19 10.30 -1.06
N THR A 6 -1.47 9.62 0.05
CA THR A 6 -2.85 9.40 0.45
C THR A 6 -3.01 9.27 1.96
N ARG A 7 -4.20 9.53 2.44
CA ARG A 7 -4.63 9.08 3.77
C ARG A 7 -4.75 7.56 3.74
N ALA A 8 -4.73 6.94 4.91
CA ALA A 8 -4.66 5.48 5.03
C ALA A 8 -6.02 4.81 5.21
N GLY A 9 -7.03 5.27 4.46
CA GLY A 9 -8.33 4.61 4.43
C GLY A 9 -8.24 3.25 3.75
N ALA A 10 -8.93 2.24 4.30
CA ALA A 10 -8.80 0.87 3.82
C ALA A 10 -9.14 0.72 2.33
N SER A 11 -10.23 1.36 1.88
CA SER A 11 -10.65 1.28 0.48
C SER A 11 -9.63 1.89 -0.47
N THR A 12 -9.08 3.05 -0.11
CA THR A 12 -8.10 3.75 -0.93
C THR A 12 -6.81 2.93 -1.06
N LEU A 13 -6.32 2.38 0.06
CA LEU A 13 -5.10 1.57 0.03
C LEU A 13 -5.30 0.31 -0.77
N ALA A 14 -6.48 -0.32 -0.66
CA ALA A 14 -6.80 -1.51 -1.45
C ALA A 14 -6.81 -1.21 -2.95
N GLU A 15 -7.40 -0.09 -3.34
CA GLU A 15 -7.42 0.32 -4.75
C GLU A 15 -6.02 0.56 -5.29
N LEU A 16 -5.18 1.28 -4.54
CA LEU A 16 -3.80 1.54 -4.95
C LEU A 16 -3.00 0.24 -5.05
N SER A 17 -3.23 -0.68 -4.13
CA SER A 17 -2.58 -1.98 -4.14
C SER A 17 -2.94 -2.77 -5.41
N ILE A 18 -4.22 -2.82 -5.76
CA ILE A 18 -4.69 -3.51 -6.96
C ILE A 18 -4.06 -2.91 -8.23
N MET A 19 -3.84 -1.60 -8.23
CA MET A 19 -3.23 -0.90 -9.36
C MET A 19 -1.69 -1.01 -9.38
N ASN A 20 -1.10 -1.73 -8.44
CA ASN A 20 0.35 -1.90 -8.30
C ASN A 20 1.08 -0.57 -8.15
N LYS A 21 0.48 0.37 -7.44
CA LYS A 21 1.06 1.70 -7.23
C LYS A 21 1.58 1.84 -5.79
N PRO A 22 2.89 1.88 -5.58
CA PRO A 22 3.44 2.22 -4.27
C PRO A 22 2.95 3.60 -3.82
N PHE A 23 2.76 3.78 -2.53
CA PHE A 23 2.17 5.01 -2.01
C PHE A 23 2.85 5.45 -0.73
N LEU A 24 2.78 6.76 -0.49
CA LEU A 24 3.09 7.34 0.81
C LEU A 24 1.79 7.50 1.58
N ALA A 25 1.63 6.75 2.65
CA ALA A 25 0.47 6.83 3.51
C ALA A 25 0.69 7.84 4.63
N VAL A 26 -0.26 8.75 4.81
CA VAL A 26 -0.24 9.72 5.89
C VAL A 26 -1.45 9.43 6.78
N PRO A 27 -1.32 8.54 7.78
CA PRO A 27 -2.46 8.17 8.61
C PRO A 27 -3.02 9.38 9.36
N LEU A 28 -4.34 9.50 9.36
CA LEU A 28 -5.01 10.55 10.13
C LEU A 28 -4.89 10.25 11.61
N VAL A 29 -4.36 11.20 12.37
CA VAL A 29 -4.27 11.07 13.82
C VAL A 29 -5.61 11.49 14.42
N SER A 30 -6.38 10.51 14.84
CA SER A 30 -7.66 10.72 15.53
C SER A 30 -7.68 9.87 16.78
N SER A 31 -8.17 10.44 17.88
CA SER A 31 -8.32 9.71 19.14
C SER A 31 -9.28 8.54 19.02
N LYS A 32 -10.10 8.52 18.00
CA LYS A 32 -11.12 7.49 17.80
C LYS A 32 -10.75 6.42 16.78
N ASP A 33 -9.67 6.61 16.02
CA ASP A 33 -9.43 5.74 14.88
C ASP A 33 -7.94 5.51 14.63
N ASN A 34 -7.40 4.45 15.24
CA ASN A 34 -6.07 3.97 14.93
C ASN A 34 -6.05 3.06 13.71
N HIS A 35 -7.22 2.83 13.09
CA HIS A 35 -7.31 1.91 11.95
C HIS A 35 -6.51 2.38 10.76
N GLN A 36 -6.38 3.70 10.55
CA GLN A 36 -5.60 4.21 9.44
C GLN A 36 -4.12 3.82 9.55
N PHE A 37 -3.54 3.94 10.75
CA PHE A 37 -2.18 3.50 10.96
C PHE A 37 -2.05 1.99 10.75
N GLU A 38 -2.97 1.20 11.28
CA GLU A 38 -2.96 -0.25 11.13
C GLU A 38 -3.10 -0.66 9.67
N ASN A 39 -3.97 0.00 8.90
CA ASN A 39 -4.13 -0.25 7.49
C ASN A 39 -2.83 0.01 6.73
N ALA A 40 -2.19 1.14 6.98
CA ALA A 40 -0.92 1.48 6.33
C ALA A 40 0.18 0.50 6.75
N ASN A 41 0.22 0.13 8.02
CA ASN A 41 1.25 -0.77 8.54
C ASN A 41 1.16 -2.16 7.92
N PHE A 42 -0.02 -2.61 7.56
CA PHE A 42 -0.19 -3.88 6.85
C PHE A 42 0.64 -3.89 5.56
N TYR A 43 0.53 -2.83 4.76
CA TYR A 43 1.29 -2.73 3.51
C TYR A 43 2.77 -2.41 3.75
N LYS A 44 3.09 -1.72 4.84
CA LYS A 44 4.49 -1.48 5.19
C LYS A 44 5.22 -2.76 5.53
N LYS A 45 4.57 -3.67 6.24
CA LYS A 45 5.14 -4.98 6.57
C LYS A 45 5.42 -5.81 5.33
N LEU A 46 4.64 -5.63 4.26
CA LEU A 46 4.86 -6.27 2.98
C LEU A 46 5.89 -5.53 2.12
N ASP A 47 6.44 -4.45 2.63
CA ASP A 47 7.38 -3.56 1.94
C ASP A 47 6.79 -3.02 0.63
N CYS A 48 5.55 -2.53 0.72
CA CYS A 48 4.80 -2.00 -0.43
C CYS A 48 4.54 -0.51 -0.36
N CYS A 49 4.85 0.15 0.74
CA CYS A 49 4.55 1.57 0.91
C CYS A 49 5.50 2.23 1.90
N TRP A 50 5.36 3.54 2.02
CA TRP A 50 6.02 4.35 3.05
C TRP A 50 4.95 4.97 3.93
N ILE A 51 5.29 5.27 5.18
CA ILE A 51 4.40 5.93 6.12
C ILE A 51 5.06 7.20 6.64
N MET A 52 4.32 8.30 6.60
CA MET A 52 4.73 9.57 7.22
C MET A 52 3.65 9.98 8.20
N ASN A 53 4.06 10.30 9.44
CA ASN A 53 3.09 10.76 10.45
C ASN A 53 2.52 12.11 10.06
N GLN A 54 1.26 12.35 10.41
CA GLN A 54 0.60 13.61 10.07
C GLN A 54 1.35 14.83 10.61
N LYS A 55 1.92 14.73 11.81
CA LYS A 55 2.68 15.83 12.41
C LYS A 55 3.93 16.18 11.61
N ASP A 56 4.48 15.23 10.86
CA ASP A 56 5.67 15.40 10.05
C ASP A 56 5.34 15.75 8.61
N PHE A 57 4.06 15.75 8.24
CA PHE A 57 3.62 16.00 6.89
C PHE A 57 3.57 17.51 6.62
N ASN A 58 4.64 18.03 6.05
CA ASN A 58 4.76 19.44 5.66
C ASN A 58 5.53 19.53 4.35
N VAL A 59 5.58 20.73 3.79
CA VAL A 59 6.19 20.95 2.47
C VAL A 59 7.67 20.52 2.47
N ASP A 60 8.43 20.89 3.50
CA ASP A 60 9.84 20.58 3.57
C ASP A 60 10.11 19.07 3.62
N ASN A 61 9.37 18.36 4.47
CA ASN A 61 9.53 16.92 4.61
C ASN A 61 9.03 16.18 3.38
N LEU A 62 7.96 16.66 2.76
CA LEU A 62 7.47 16.08 1.53
C LEU A 62 8.48 16.25 0.40
N GLU A 63 9.08 17.42 0.27
CA GLU A 63 10.10 17.69 -0.74
C GLU A 63 11.31 16.78 -0.55
N LYS A 64 11.77 16.62 0.69
CA LYS A 64 12.88 15.70 1.00
C LYS A 64 12.53 14.27 0.63
N PHE A 65 11.31 13.84 0.90
CA PHE A 65 10.86 12.50 0.56
C PHE A 65 10.82 12.29 -0.94
N LEU A 66 10.26 13.24 -1.69
CA LEU A 66 10.19 13.13 -3.15
C LEU A 66 11.58 13.09 -3.77
N ASN A 67 12.52 13.91 -3.28
CA ASN A 67 13.90 13.87 -3.73
C ASN A 67 14.56 12.53 -3.41
N TYR A 68 14.28 11.97 -2.23
CA TYR A 68 14.78 10.66 -1.85
C TYR A 68 14.31 9.59 -2.84
N ILE A 69 13.03 9.60 -3.22
CA ILE A 69 12.48 8.62 -4.16
C ILE A 69 13.10 8.76 -5.54
N ILE A 70 13.31 9.98 -6.00
CA ILE A 70 13.93 10.24 -7.30
C ILE A 70 15.36 9.67 -7.34
N ILE A 71 16.12 9.82 -6.27
CA ILE A 71 17.48 9.32 -6.17
C ILE A 71 17.51 7.81 -5.99
N ASN A 72 16.53 7.25 -5.25
CA ASN A 72 16.49 5.84 -4.89
C ASN A 72 15.37 5.10 -5.64
N LYS A 73 15.39 5.17 -6.96
CA LYS A 73 14.36 4.52 -7.80
C LYS A 73 14.28 3.02 -7.58
N SER A 74 15.37 2.38 -7.21
CA SER A 74 15.39 0.94 -6.94
C SER A 74 14.46 0.58 -5.78
N GLU A 75 14.37 1.42 -4.76
CA GLU A 75 13.46 1.20 -3.64
C GLU A 75 12.00 1.24 -4.09
N TYR A 76 11.67 2.22 -4.94
CA TYR A 76 10.33 2.30 -5.54
C TYR A 76 10.01 1.03 -6.31
N ASN A 77 10.93 0.57 -7.14
CA ASN A 77 10.72 -0.64 -7.94
C ASN A 77 10.53 -1.88 -7.09
N VAL A 78 11.28 -2.01 -5.99
CA VAL A 78 11.11 -3.12 -5.06
C VAL A 78 9.70 -3.13 -4.47
N LYS A 79 9.20 -1.97 -4.06
CA LYS A 79 7.85 -1.87 -3.49
C LYS A 79 6.78 -2.20 -4.54
N LYS A 80 6.97 -1.76 -5.76
CA LYS A 80 6.06 -2.08 -6.86
C LYS A 80 6.04 -3.58 -7.13
N ASP A 81 7.21 -4.21 -7.18
CA ASP A 81 7.31 -5.66 -7.36
C ASP A 81 6.62 -6.42 -6.23
N ASN A 82 6.75 -5.95 -5.00
CA ASN A 82 6.10 -6.56 -3.86
C ASN A 82 4.57 -6.48 -3.95
N LEU A 83 4.05 -5.36 -4.45
CA LEU A 83 2.61 -5.22 -4.71
C LEU A 83 2.14 -6.20 -5.77
N GLU A 84 2.88 -6.34 -6.85
CA GLU A 84 2.56 -7.27 -7.93
C GLU A 84 2.51 -8.72 -7.41
N LYS A 85 3.48 -9.11 -6.58
CA LYS A 85 3.52 -10.43 -5.96
C LYS A 85 2.31 -10.65 -5.06
N HIS A 86 1.97 -9.65 -4.24
CA HIS A 86 0.83 -9.73 -3.34
C HIS A 86 -0.48 -9.93 -4.12
N ASN A 87 -0.67 -9.16 -5.18
CA ASN A 87 -1.87 -9.24 -6.01
C ASN A 87 -1.95 -10.56 -6.76
N PHE A 88 -0.84 -11.04 -7.29
CA PHE A 88 -0.78 -12.33 -7.95
C PHE A 88 -1.19 -13.46 -6.99
N GLN A 89 -0.67 -13.45 -5.78
CA GLN A 89 -0.94 -14.46 -4.77
C GLN A 89 -2.42 -14.44 -4.37
N ASN A 90 -3.00 -13.26 -4.19
CA ASN A 90 -4.41 -13.12 -3.85
C ASN A 90 -5.32 -13.61 -4.98
N SER A 91 -5.00 -13.27 -6.22
CA SER A 91 -5.76 -13.73 -7.38
C SER A 91 -5.72 -15.25 -7.50
N TRP A 92 -4.56 -15.85 -7.30
CA TRP A 92 -4.39 -17.29 -7.33
C TRP A 92 -5.21 -17.99 -6.26
N ASN A 93 -5.19 -17.44 -5.04
CA ASN A 93 -5.98 -18.00 -3.94
C ASN A 93 -7.49 -17.93 -4.22
N ASP A 94 -7.96 -16.83 -4.81
CA ASP A 94 -9.36 -16.69 -5.18
C ASP A 94 -9.77 -17.70 -6.26
N ILE A 95 -8.93 -17.91 -7.25
CA ILE A 95 -9.18 -18.90 -8.31
C ILE A 95 -9.26 -20.30 -7.71
N ASN A 96 -8.32 -20.66 -6.85
CA ASN A 96 -8.30 -21.95 -6.19
C ASN A 96 -9.55 -22.17 -5.35
N ARG A 97 -9.98 -21.15 -4.61
CA ARG A 97 -11.20 -21.26 -3.80
C ARG A 97 -12.43 -21.48 -4.65
N LYS A 98 -12.55 -20.77 -5.77
CA LYS A 98 -13.69 -20.96 -6.70
C LYS A 98 -13.70 -22.35 -7.30
N ILE A 99 -12.55 -22.91 -7.64
CA ILE A 99 -12.45 -24.27 -8.16
C ILE A 99 -12.93 -25.27 -7.12
N LEU A 100 -12.50 -25.14 -5.86
CA LEU A 100 -12.90 -26.01 -4.77
C LEU A 100 -14.40 -25.93 -4.50
N GLU A 101 -14.97 -24.74 -4.50
CA GLU A 101 -16.42 -24.56 -4.34
C GLU A 101 -17.19 -25.26 -5.45
N THR A 102 -16.74 -25.14 -6.69
CA THR A 102 -17.37 -25.80 -7.84
C THR A 102 -17.32 -27.32 -7.70
N ILE A 103 -16.19 -27.87 -7.27
CA ILE A 103 -16.05 -29.31 -7.06
C ILE A 103 -16.98 -29.80 -5.95
N ASN A 104 -17.10 -29.03 -4.87
CA ASN A 104 -17.92 -29.42 -3.72
C ASN A 104 -19.43 -29.31 -3.98
N GLU A 105 -19.84 -28.50 -4.94
CA GLU A 105 -21.26 -28.39 -5.33
C GLU A 105 -21.77 -29.58 -6.13
N ASN A 106 -20.88 -30.39 -6.61
CA ASN A 106 -21.23 -31.59 -7.39
C ASN A 106 -21.19 -32.85 -6.52
#